data_8708d286058bf816ff50b282bc4f9489
#
_entry.id   8708d286058bf816ff50b282bc4f9489
#
_cell.length_a   1.000
_cell.length_b   1.000
_cell.length_c   1.000
_cell.angle_alpha   90.00
_cell.angle_beta   90.00
_cell.angle_gamma   90.00
#
_symmetry.space_group_name_H-M   'P 1'
#
loop_
_entity.id
_entity.type
_entity.pdbx_description
1 polymer ?
#
loop_
_entity_poly.entity_id
_entity_poly.type
_entity_poly.pdbx_seq_one_letter_code
_entity_poly.pdbx_strand_id
1 'polypeptide(L)'
;VRDTYGRTKLGGRCLMSRRLIEAGARFVVLDYGYDSDYGNVWDNHNAASQNHPPIQDMVRRGYHLAGLDKAFAALINDMEQRGLLERTLVVFLTEFGRTPKINANGGRDHWGAAGSIFVTGGGVKRGQVIGTTDKSGVAVTTRPCSPADVAATMYASLGIDHDGMVADYQGRPRRILEHGAPITELY
;
A
#
# COMPACT_ATOMS: atom_id res chain seq x y z
N VAL A 1 -17.84 -11.03 -11.99
CA VAL A 1 -16.95 -9.90 -11.60
C VAL A 1 -16.88 -9.73 -10.08
N ARG A 2 -18.02 -9.52 -9.36
CA ARG A 2 -17.97 -9.33 -7.88
C ARG A 2 -17.40 -10.55 -7.15
N ASP A 3 -17.73 -11.76 -7.59
CA ASP A 3 -17.25 -13.01 -6.97
C ASP A 3 -15.74 -13.19 -7.16
N THR A 4 -15.21 -12.71 -8.29
CA THR A 4 -13.76 -12.73 -8.57
C THR A 4 -12.99 -11.88 -7.56
N TYR A 5 -13.50 -10.67 -7.26
CA TYR A 5 -12.90 -9.78 -6.24
C TYR A 5 -13.14 -10.23 -4.78
N GLY A 6 -14.01 -11.21 -4.57
CA GLY A 6 -14.49 -11.59 -3.25
C GLY A 6 -15.65 -10.71 -2.77
N ARG A 7 -16.56 -11.29 -1.99
CA ARG A 7 -17.72 -10.58 -1.45
C ARG A 7 -17.44 -9.92 -0.11
N THR A 8 -16.26 -9.30 0.00
CA THR A 8 -15.85 -8.48 1.14
C THR A 8 -15.98 -7.00 0.80
N LYS A 9 -15.93 -6.13 1.81
CA LYS A 9 -15.89 -4.67 1.60
C LYS A 9 -14.64 -4.27 0.81
N LEU A 10 -13.50 -4.90 1.11
CA LEU A 10 -12.26 -4.68 0.37
C LEU A 10 -12.41 -5.05 -1.12
N GLY A 11 -12.97 -6.21 -1.42
CA GLY A 11 -13.25 -6.62 -2.80
C GLY A 11 -14.15 -5.64 -3.54
N GLY A 12 -15.18 -5.12 -2.87
CA GLY A 12 -16.05 -4.07 -3.40
C GLY A 12 -15.30 -2.76 -3.68
N ARG A 13 -14.42 -2.33 -2.77
CA ARG A 13 -13.57 -1.13 -2.92
C ARG A 13 -12.57 -1.29 -4.06
N CYS A 14 -11.89 -2.43 -4.17
CA CYS A 14 -10.99 -2.73 -5.29
C CYS A 14 -11.71 -2.68 -6.64
N LEU A 15 -12.89 -3.29 -6.75
CA LEU A 15 -13.70 -3.22 -7.98
C LEU A 15 -14.14 -1.78 -8.30
N MET A 16 -14.49 -0.99 -7.29
CA MET A 16 -14.85 0.42 -7.48
C MET A 16 -13.64 1.23 -7.95
N SER A 17 -12.46 1.04 -7.34
CA SER A 17 -11.22 1.72 -7.75
C SER A 17 -10.88 1.45 -9.21
N ARG A 18 -10.98 0.18 -9.66
CA ARG A 18 -10.78 -0.16 -11.08
C ARG A 18 -11.77 0.57 -11.99
N ARG A 19 -13.05 0.63 -11.62
CA ARG A 19 -14.08 1.32 -12.40
C ARG A 19 -13.84 2.82 -12.47
N LEU A 20 -13.39 3.45 -11.40
CA LEU A 20 -13.06 4.87 -11.37
C LEU A 20 -11.89 5.18 -12.31
N ILE A 21 -10.83 4.37 -12.29
CA ILE A 21 -9.70 4.50 -13.22
C ILE A 21 -10.17 4.30 -14.66
N GLU A 22 -10.99 3.30 -14.94
CA GLU A 22 -11.56 3.04 -16.26
C GLU A 22 -12.42 4.22 -16.75
N ALA A 23 -13.12 4.91 -15.85
CA ALA A 23 -13.91 6.11 -16.13
C ALA A 23 -13.06 7.40 -16.23
N GLY A 24 -11.73 7.32 -16.09
CA GLY A 24 -10.82 8.44 -16.29
C GLY A 24 -10.36 9.14 -15.03
N ALA A 25 -10.65 8.60 -13.84
CA ALA A 25 -10.04 9.14 -12.61
C ALA A 25 -8.52 8.98 -12.66
N ARG A 26 -7.79 10.05 -12.37
CA ARG A 26 -6.32 10.07 -12.47
C ARG A 26 -5.63 9.59 -11.19
N PHE A 27 -6.31 9.68 -10.06
CA PHE A 27 -5.79 9.26 -8.76
C PHE A 27 -6.91 8.70 -7.90
N VAL A 28 -6.72 7.53 -7.32
CA VAL A 28 -7.67 6.87 -6.43
C VAL A 28 -6.93 6.35 -5.21
N VAL A 29 -7.34 6.76 -4.03
CA VAL A 29 -6.88 6.17 -2.76
C VAL A 29 -7.93 5.18 -2.27
N LEU A 30 -7.49 3.95 -2.04
CA LEU A 30 -8.29 2.92 -1.41
C LEU A 30 -7.76 2.68 0.00
N ASP A 31 -8.49 3.13 1.00
CA ASP A 31 -8.18 2.82 2.40
C ASP A 31 -8.96 1.60 2.89
N TYR A 32 -8.30 0.73 3.66
CA TYR A 32 -8.89 -0.43 4.33
C TYR A 32 -8.30 -0.61 5.73
N GLY A 33 -8.06 0.45 6.45
CA GLY A 33 -7.64 0.41 7.85
C GLY A 33 -8.76 -0.05 8.79
N TYR A 34 -9.99 0.32 8.47
CA TYR A 34 -11.18 0.03 9.27
C TYR A 34 -12.26 -0.69 8.47
N ASP A 35 -12.87 -1.68 9.09
CA ASP A 35 -14.07 -2.37 8.61
C ASP A 35 -15.17 -2.30 9.67
N SER A 36 -16.39 -1.87 9.28
CA SER A 36 -17.49 -1.71 10.23
C SER A 36 -17.95 -3.01 10.90
N ASP A 37 -17.61 -4.16 10.32
CA ASP A 37 -17.99 -5.47 10.86
C ASP A 37 -16.86 -6.07 11.71
N TYR A 38 -15.61 -5.67 11.47
CA TYR A 38 -14.41 -6.28 12.05
C TYR A 38 -13.50 -5.30 12.80
N GLY A 39 -13.80 -3.99 12.78
CA GLY A 39 -13.00 -2.98 13.47
C GLY A 39 -11.69 -2.63 12.73
N ASN A 40 -10.64 -2.34 13.48
CA ASN A 40 -9.30 -2.02 12.98
C ASN A 40 -8.59 -3.31 12.54
N VAL A 41 -8.78 -3.71 11.29
CA VAL A 41 -8.30 -5.01 10.77
C VAL A 41 -6.78 -5.14 10.69
N TRP A 42 -6.03 -4.04 10.66
CA TRP A 42 -4.56 -4.05 10.52
C TRP A 42 -3.83 -3.59 11.78
N ASP A 43 -4.51 -2.89 12.69
CA ASP A 43 -3.91 -2.45 13.95
C ASP A 43 -4.07 -3.53 15.03
N ASN A 44 -3.19 -4.51 14.98
CA ASN A 44 -3.27 -5.74 15.78
C ASN A 44 -2.18 -5.89 16.85
N HIS A 45 -1.62 -4.78 17.34
CA HIS A 45 -0.59 -4.81 18.39
C HIS A 45 -1.11 -5.33 19.74
N ASN A 46 -2.41 -5.23 19.99
CA ASN A 46 -3.08 -5.75 21.18
C ASN A 46 -4.39 -6.46 20.80
N ALA A 47 -4.25 -7.64 20.24
CA ALA A 47 -5.37 -8.39 19.68
C ALA A 47 -6.52 -8.58 20.68
N ALA A 48 -6.24 -8.89 21.92
CA ALA A 48 -7.27 -9.13 22.96
C ALA A 48 -8.09 -7.87 23.28
N SER A 49 -7.45 -6.71 23.46
CA SER A 49 -8.15 -5.46 23.76
C SER A 49 -8.95 -4.91 22.55
N GLN A 50 -8.54 -5.29 21.34
CA GLN A 50 -9.20 -4.90 20.09
C GLN A 50 -10.30 -5.88 19.67
N ASN A 51 -10.60 -6.86 20.52
CA ASN A 51 -11.58 -7.92 20.27
C ASN A 51 -11.23 -8.75 18.99
N HIS A 52 -9.95 -8.92 18.70
CA HIS A 52 -9.44 -9.76 17.63
C HIS A 52 -8.84 -11.06 18.19
N PRO A 53 -8.85 -12.14 17.41
CA PRO A 53 -8.08 -13.32 17.74
C PRO A 53 -6.59 -13.02 17.65
N PRO A 54 -5.71 -13.85 18.22
CA PRO A 54 -4.27 -13.76 18.01
C PRO A 54 -3.92 -13.68 16.52
N ILE A 55 -2.86 -12.94 16.17
CA ILE A 55 -2.53 -12.62 14.77
C ILE A 55 -2.41 -13.87 13.89
N GLN A 56 -1.88 -14.97 14.40
CA GLN A 56 -1.74 -16.23 13.67
C GLN A 56 -3.09 -16.85 13.25
N ASP A 57 -4.17 -16.53 13.95
CA ASP A 57 -5.53 -16.96 13.63
C ASP A 57 -6.27 -15.90 12.79
N MET A 58 -6.03 -14.63 13.11
CA MET A 58 -6.60 -13.48 12.41
C MET A 58 -6.24 -13.48 10.92
N VAL A 59 -4.97 -13.73 10.58
CA VAL A 59 -4.47 -13.72 9.19
C VAL A 59 -5.18 -14.74 8.28
N ARG A 60 -5.77 -15.78 8.84
CA ARG A 60 -6.51 -16.81 8.11
C ARG A 60 -7.97 -16.44 7.84
N ARG A 61 -8.46 -15.37 8.44
CA ARG A 61 -9.85 -14.91 8.27
C ARG A 61 -10.06 -14.33 6.86
N GLY A 62 -11.23 -14.57 6.28
CA GLY A 62 -11.56 -14.12 4.93
C GLY A 62 -11.60 -12.59 4.76
N TYR A 63 -11.69 -11.84 5.84
CA TYR A 63 -11.63 -10.38 5.84
C TYR A 63 -10.21 -9.83 6.01
N HIS A 64 -9.20 -10.67 6.29
CA HIS A 64 -7.81 -10.29 6.51
C HIS A 64 -6.94 -10.68 5.31
N LEU A 65 -5.80 -11.37 5.50
CA LEU A 65 -4.86 -11.65 4.40
C LEU A 65 -5.50 -12.45 3.25
N ALA A 66 -6.33 -13.43 3.54
CA ALA A 66 -7.01 -14.21 2.49
C ALA A 66 -7.96 -13.33 1.64
N GLY A 67 -8.68 -12.40 2.29
CA GLY A 67 -9.54 -11.45 1.59
C GLY A 67 -8.76 -10.41 0.80
N LEU A 68 -7.63 -9.92 1.37
CA LEU A 68 -6.72 -9.00 0.69
C LEU A 68 -6.11 -9.65 -0.55
N ASP A 69 -5.54 -10.85 -0.40
CA ASP A 69 -4.92 -11.58 -1.51
C ASP A 69 -5.89 -11.74 -2.68
N LYS A 70 -7.09 -12.23 -2.40
CA LYS A 70 -8.13 -12.40 -3.42
C LYS A 70 -8.52 -11.09 -4.10
N ALA A 71 -8.78 -10.04 -3.32
CA ALA A 71 -9.23 -8.76 -3.84
C ALA A 71 -8.15 -8.05 -4.66
N PHE A 72 -6.90 -8.09 -4.17
CA PHE A 72 -5.77 -7.45 -4.81
C PHE A 72 -5.35 -8.19 -6.09
N ALA A 73 -5.26 -9.52 -6.05
CA ALA A 73 -5.00 -10.32 -7.24
C ALA A 73 -6.06 -10.09 -8.33
N ALA A 74 -7.35 -10.03 -7.94
CA ALA A 74 -8.42 -9.73 -8.87
C ALA A 74 -8.30 -8.32 -9.48
N LEU A 75 -7.91 -7.32 -8.67
CA LEU A 75 -7.67 -5.96 -9.15
C LEU A 75 -6.57 -5.93 -10.22
N ILE A 76 -5.42 -6.51 -9.93
CA ILE A 76 -4.29 -6.51 -10.87
C ILE A 76 -4.64 -7.25 -12.16
N ASN A 77 -5.23 -8.44 -12.07
CA ASN A 77 -5.61 -9.23 -13.23
C ASN A 77 -6.69 -8.54 -14.08
N ASP A 78 -7.72 -7.94 -13.49
CA ASP A 78 -8.77 -7.23 -14.21
C ASP A 78 -8.22 -5.97 -14.89
N MET A 79 -7.32 -5.24 -14.23
CA MET A 79 -6.64 -4.08 -14.82
C MET A 79 -5.71 -4.49 -15.98
N GLU A 80 -4.97 -5.58 -15.85
CA GLU A 80 -4.11 -6.11 -16.91
C GLU A 80 -4.92 -6.54 -18.13
N GLN A 81 -5.99 -7.33 -17.94
CA GLN A 81 -6.86 -7.79 -19.01
C GLN A 81 -7.56 -6.64 -19.79
N ARG A 82 -7.72 -5.48 -19.14
CA ARG A 82 -8.32 -4.29 -19.74
C ARG A 82 -7.30 -3.31 -20.32
N GLY A 83 -6.00 -3.61 -20.28
CA GLY A 83 -4.95 -2.68 -20.68
C GLY A 83 -4.84 -1.43 -19.81
N LEU A 84 -5.42 -1.44 -18.61
CA LEU A 84 -5.37 -0.32 -17.67
C LEU A 84 -4.05 -0.31 -16.89
N LEU A 85 -3.46 -1.49 -16.64
CA LEU A 85 -2.27 -1.62 -15.80
C LEU A 85 -1.03 -0.98 -16.43
N GLU A 86 -0.92 -0.96 -17.76
CA GLU A 86 0.20 -0.34 -18.47
C GLU A 86 0.34 1.16 -18.19
N ARG A 87 -0.79 1.84 -17.97
CA ARG A 87 -0.88 3.30 -17.76
C ARG A 87 -1.29 3.69 -16.35
N THR A 88 -1.33 2.76 -15.42
CA THR A 88 -1.74 3.00 -14.04
C THR A 88 -0.71 2.41 -13.09
N LEU A 89 0.00 3.26 -12.36
CA LEU A 89 0.84 2.83 -11.25
C LEU A 89 -0.06 2.39 -10.09
N VAL A 90 0.08 1.16 -9.66
CA VAL A 90 -0.59 0.62 -8.48
C VAL A 90 0.43 0.48 -7.36
N VAL A 91 0.20 1.20 -6.27
CA VAL A 91 1.06 1.18 -5.08
C VAL A 91 0.26 0.60 -3.91
N PHE A 92 0.73 -0.51 -3.36
CA PHE A 92 0.23 -1.05 -2.10
C PHE A 92 1.23 -0.71 -1.00
N LEU A 93 0.78 -0.01 0.00
CA LEU A 93 1.62 0.43 1.12
C LEU A 93 0.86 0.40 2.43
N THR A 94 1.60 0.42 3.51
CA THR A 94 1.10 0.58 4.87
C THR A 94 1.74 1.81 5.51
N GLU A 95 1.17 2.31 6.59
CA GLU A 95 1.68 3.46 7.33
C GLU A 95 3.11 3.21 7.87
N PHE A 96 3.35 2.01 8.40
CA PHE A 96 4.65 1.52 8.89
C PHE A 96 4.68 -0.01 8.84
N GLY A 97 5.84 -0.60 9.08
CA GLY A 97 5.99 -2.04 9.24
C GLY A 97 5.49 -2.52 10.61
N ARG A 98 5.57 -3.83 10.82
CA ARG A 98 5.26 -4.47 12.11
C ARG A 98 6.48 -5.24 12.59
N THR A 99 6.63 -5.35 13.93
CA THR A 99 7.74 -6.12 14.53
C THR A 99 7.78 -7.54 13.98
N PRO A 100 8.95 -8.09 13.64
CA PRO A 100 9.07 -9.49 13.18
C PRO A 100 8.61 -10.49 14.25
N LYS A 101 8.76 -10.14 15.53
CA LYS A 101 8.35 -10.97 16.66
C LYS A 101 6.92 -10.66 17.09
N ILE A 102 6.14 -11.71 17.33
CA ILE A 102 4.80 -11.61 17.95
C ILE A 102 5.01 -11.30 19.45
N ASN A 103 4.28 -10.32 19.97
CA ASN A 103 4.31 -9.90 21.36
C ASN A 103 3.48 -10.81 22.28
N ALA A 104 3.53 -10.56 23.59
CA ALA A 104 2.80 -11.35 24.60
C ALA A 104 1.26 -11.27 24.45
N ASN A 105 0.75 -10.22 23.80
CA ASN A 105 -0.68 -10.02 23.56
C ASN A 105 -1.18 -10.69 22.26
N GLY A 106 -0.33 -11.51 21.63
CA GLY A 106 -0.68 -12.22 20.38
C GLY A 106 -0.70 -11.35 19.14
N GLY A 107 -0.14 -10.15 19.20
CA GLY A 107 -0.08 -9.19 18.10
C GLY A 107 1.35 -8.83 17.68
N ARG A 108 1.48 -7.83 16.81
CA ARG A 108 2.75 -7.24 16.38
C ARG A 108 2.72 -5.73 16.57
N ASP A 109 3.76 -5.20 17.20
CA ASP A 109 3.85 -3.77 17.47
C ASP A 109 4.21 -2.97 16.21
N HIS A 110 4.04 -1.64 16.30
CA HIS A 110 4.42 -0.71 15.26
C HIS A 110 5.95 -0.74 15.07
N TRP A 111 6.40 -0.73 13.82
CA TRP A 111 7.83 -0.82 13.49
C TRP A 111 8.20 0.10 12.33
N GLY A 112 8.69 1.29 12.64
CA GLY A 112 9.08 2.28 11.64
C GLY A 112 10.44 2.01 10.97
N ALA A 113 11.26 1.09 11.52
CA ALA A 113 12.61 0.84 11.02
C ALA A 113 12.65 -0.02 9.74
N ALA A 114 11.61 -0.81 9.49
CA ALA A 114 11.51 -1.63 8.28
C ALA A 114 10.04 -1.89 7.92
N GLY A 115 9.74 -1.83 6.66
CA GLY A 115 8.44 -2.17 6.07
C GLY A 115 8.64 -2.53 4.61
N SER A 116 7.64 -3.15 4.01
CA SER A 116 7.65 -3.48 2.58
C SER A 116 6.47 -2.82 1.90
N ILE A 117 6.70 -2.37 0.67
CA ILE A 117 5.64 -1.90 -0.22
C ILE A 117 5.65 -2.76 -1.49
N PHE A 118 4.55 -2.76 -2.20
CA PHE A 118 4.44 -3.41 -3.50
C PHE A 118 4.07 -2.37 -4.55
N VAL A 119 4.75 -2.42 -5.69
CA VAL A 119 4.52 -1.50 -6.81
C VAL A 119 4.39 -2.29 -8.10
N THR A 120 3.40 -1.97 -8.94
CA THR A 120 3.21 -2.59 -10.24
C THR A 120 2.47 -1.66 -11.21
N GLY A 121 2.54 -1.95 -12.50
CA GLY A 121 1.90 -1.15 -13.54
C GLY A 121 2.64 0.16 -13.85
N GLY A 122 2.07 1.01 -14.72
CA GLY A 122 2.65 2.29 -15.06
C GLY A 122 4.07 2.23 -15.64
N GLY A 123 4.45 1.14 -16.31
CA GLY A 123 5.79 0.95 -16.88
C GLY A 123 6.84 0.36 -15.91
N VAL A 124 6.45 0.02 -14.70
CA VAL A 124 7.37 -0.59 -13.70
C VAL A 124 7.89 -1.95 -14.17
N LYS A 125 9.20 -2.15 -14.08
CA LYS A 125 9.85 -3.45 -14.31
C LYS A 125 9.37 -4.47 -13.30
N ARG A 126 8.89 -5.61 -13.78
CA ARG A 126 8.34 -6.69 -12.95
C ARG A 126 9.44 -7.59 -12.37
N GLY A 127 9.16 -8.23 -11.25
CA GLY A 127 9.96 -9.32 -10.70
C GLY A 127 11.25 -8.88 -10.00
N GLN A 128 11.39 -7.60 -9.63
CA GLN A 128 12.55 -7.11 -8.90
C GLN A 128 12.23 -6.84 -7.43
N VAL A 129 13.26 -6.89 -6.62
CA VAL A 129 13.24 -6.50 -5.20
C VAL A 129 14.27 -5.39 -5.02
N ILE A 130 13.85 -4.25 -4.48
CA ILE A 130 14.70 -3.10 -4.20
C ILE A 130 14.88 -2.98 -2.69
N GLY A 131 16.13 -3.04 -2.24
CA GLY A 131 16.48 -3.03 -0.82
C GLY A 131 16.34 -4.41 -0.16
N THR A 132 17.04 -4.57 0.95
CA THR A 132 17.01 -5.78 1.76
C THR A 132 17.00 -5.44 3.25
N THR A 133 16.49 -6.34 4.06
CA THR A 133 16.62 -6.27 5.52
C THR A 133 17.72 -7.20 6.02
N ASP A 134 18.04 -7.07 7.31
CA ASP A 134 18.81 -8.09 8.01
C ASP A 134 18.04 -9.44 8.06
N LYS A 135 18.71 -10.49 8.52
CA LYS A 135 18.14 -11.85 8.57
C LYS A 135 16.92 -11.96 9.48
N SER A 136 16.76 -11.05 10.42
CA SER A 136 15.65 -11.00 11.37
C SER A 136 14.49 -10.11 10.90
N GLY A 137 14.67 -9.35 9.83
CA GLY A 137 13.66 -8.40 9.31
C GLY A 137 13.50 -7.16 10.20
N VAL A 138 14.47 -6.85 11.04
CA VAL A 138 14.42 -5.76 12.03
C VAL A 138 14.83 -4.42 11.39
N ALA A 139 15.88 -4.42 10.59
CA ALA A 139 16.43 -3.21 10.00
C ALA A 139 16.68 -3.36 8.50
N VAL A 140 16.50 -2.27 7.76
CA VAL A 140 16.91 -2.19 6.34
C VAL A 140 18.43 -2.09 6.28
N THR A 141 19.06 -2.92 5.46
CA THR A 141 20.52 -3.03 5.34
C THR A 141 21.07 -2.52 4.02
N THR A 142 20.26 -2.57 2.95
CA THR A 142 20.68 -2.07 1.63
C THR A 142 19.56 -1.26 0.98
N ARG A 143 19.94 -0.24 0.22
CA ARG A 143 19.03 0.58 -0.60
C ARG A 143 17.73 0.95 0.16
N PRO A 144 17.81 1.69 1.27
CA PRO A 144 16.62 2.16 1.97
C PRO A 144 15.81 3.09 1.05
N CYS A 145 14.49 2.94 1.07
CA CYS A 145 13.56 3.86 0.45
C CYS A 145 12.70 4.50 1.54
N SER A 146 12.56 5.80 1.49
CA SER A 146 11.73 6.56 2.43
C SER A 146 10.31 6.71 1.91
N PRO A 147 9.33 7.04 2.76
CA PRO A 147 7.99 7.45 2.30
C PRO A 147 8.03 8.62 1.31
N ALA A 148 8.99 9.53 1.45
CA ALA A 148 9.17 10.65 0.53
C ALA A 148 9.64 10.19 -0.87
N ASP A 149 10.47 9.15 -0.97
CA ASP A 149 10.87 8.57 -2.26
C ASP A 149 9.68 7.91 -2.97
N VAL A 150 8.80 7.26 -2.20
CA VAL A 150 7.55 6.70 -2.72
C VAL A 150 6.63 7.82 -3.24
N ALA A 151 6.48 8.90 -2.47
CA ALA A 151 5.69 10.06 -2.89
C ALA A 151 6.28 10.72 -4.16
N ALA A 152 7.60 10.93 -4.23
CA ALA A 152 8.29 11.44 -5.41
C ALA A 152 8.05 10.55 -6.63
N THR A 153 8.08 9.22 -6.45
CA THR A 153 7.78 8.25 -7.51
C THR A 153 6.34 8.39 -8.02
N MET A 154 5.38 8.53 -7.11
CA MET A 154 3.97 8.74 -7.49
C MET A 154 3.77 10.08 -8.21
N TYR A 155 4.39 11.16 -7.75
CA TYR A 155 4.33 12.46 -8.45
C TYR A 155 4.94 12.36 -9.85
N ALA A 156 6.12 11.76 -9.98
CA ALA A 156 6.76 11.56 -11.28
C ALA A 156 5.87 10.76 -12.24
N SER A 157 5.21 9.70 -11.77
CA SER A 157 4.28 8.90 -12.58
C SER A 157 3.04 9.67 -13.04
N LEU A 158 2.65 10.71 -12.32
CA LEU A 158 1.55 11.62 -12.66
C LEU A 158 2.00 12.80 -13.54
N GLY A 159 3.30 12.93 -13.82
CA GLY A 159 3.88 14.06 -14.54
C GLY A 159 3.95 15.33 -13.70
N ILE A 160 3.94 15.22 -12.38
CA ILE A 160 4.06 16.34 -11.44
C ILE A 160 5.53 16.47 -11.04
N ASP A 161 6.07 17.68 -11.22
CA ASP A 161 7.40 18.03 -10.70
C ASP A 161 7.35 18.11 -9.17
N HIS A 162 7.91 17.11 -8.49
CA HIS A 162 7.91 17.01 -7.04
C HIS A 162 8.80 18.07 -6.37
N ASP A 163 9.77 18.65 -7.09
CA ASP A 163 10.61 19.78 -6.64
C ASP A 163 9.94 21.13 -6.86
N GLY A 164 8.79 21.15 -7.55
CA GLY A 164 8.01 22.34 -7.85
C GLY A 164 7.58 23.09 -6.60
N MET A 165 7.30 24.38 -6.78
CA MET A 165 6.85 25.28 -5.72
C MET A 165 5.38 25.61 -5.90
N VAL A 166 4.63 25.61 -4.80
CA VAL A 166 3.24 26.09 -4.73
C VAL A 166 3.11 27.15 -3.65
N ALA A 167 2.22 28.12 -3.86
CA ALA A 167 1.93 29.10 -2.83
C ALA A 167 1.00 28.51 -1.76
N ASP A 168 1.34 28.67 -0.49
CA ASP A 168 0.43 28.36 0.60
C ASP A 168 -0.69 29.44 0.69
N TYR A 169 -1.64 29.28 1.63
CA TYR A 169 -2.77 30.21 1.81
C TYR A 169 -2.35 31.62 2.19
N GLN A 170 -1.09 31.85 2.61
CA GLN A 170 -0.50 33.15 2.90
C GLN A 170 0.35 33.68 1.74
N GLY A 171 0.33 33.01 0.58
CA GLY A 171 1.13 33.37 -0.59
C GLY A 171 2.62 33.03 -0.48
N ARG A 172 3.04 32.28 0.53
CA ARG A 172 4.45 31.89 0.70
C ARG A 172 4.77 30.66 -0.16
N PRO A 173 5.91 30.66 -0.87
CA PRO A 173 6.32 29.50 -1.67
C PRO A 173 6.64 28.32 -0.75
N ARG A 174 6.07 27.15 -1.09
CA ARG A 174 6.31 25.87 -0.42
C ARG A 174 6.66 24.84 -1.47
N ARG A 175 7.64 23.98 -1.18
CA ARG A 175 7.90 22.82 -2.03
C ARG A 175 6.72 21.87 -1.99
N ILE A 176 6.39 21.25 -3.13
CA ILE A 176 5.39 20.18 -3.20
C ILE A 176 5.83 19.00 -2.33
N LEU A 177 7.12 18.66 -2.37
CA LEU A 177 7.74 17.64 -1.52
C LEU A 177 9.08 18.17 -1.00
N GLU A 178 9.26 18.19 0.32
CA GLU A 178 10.48 18.75 0.91
C GLU A 178 11.71 17.83 0.73
N HIS A 179 11.48 16.51 0.66
CA HIS A 179 12.53 15.49 0.57
C HIS A 179 12.07 14.37 -0.35
N GLY A 180 13.03 13.51 -0.74
CA GLY A 180 12.79 12.30 -1.52
C GLY A 180 13.16 12.46 -3.00
N ALA A 181 13.43 11.34 -3.61
CA ALA A 181 13.70 11.23 -5.05
C ALA A 181 12.95 10.03 -5.63
N PRO A 182 12.52 10.08 -6.90
CA PRO A 182 11.88 8.93 -7.53
C PRO A 182 12.78 7.69 -7.48
N ILE A 183 12.18 6.54 -7.21
CA ILE A 183 12.87 5.23 -7.19
C ILE A 183 13.07 4.80 -8.64
N THR A 184 14.18 5.25 -9.24
CA THR A 184 14.44 5.09 -10.68
C THR A 184 14.68 3.65 -11.10
N GLU A 185 15.09 2.77 -10.17
CA GLU A 185 15.27 1.34 -10.42
C GLU A 185 13.98 0.64 -10.83
N LEU A 186 12.83 1.24 -10.52
CA LEU A 186 11.52 0.71 -10.93
C LEU A 186 11.30 0.74 -12.45
N TYR A 187 12.03 1.58 -13.18
CA TYR A 187 11.85 1.83 -14.61
C TYR A 187 13.06 1.44 -15.49
#